data_fc09975edcbc47ee9c4f648b127cb995
#
_entry.id   fc09975edcbc47ee9c4f648b127cb995
#
_cell.length_a   1.000
_cell.length_b   1.000
_cell.length_c   1.000
_cell.angle_alpha   90.00
_cell.angle_beta   90.00
_cell.angle_gamma   90.00
#
_symmetry.space_group_name_H-M   'P 1'
#
loop_
_entity.id
_entity.type
_entity.pdbx_description
1 polymer ?
#
loop_
_entity_poly.entity_id
_entity_poly.type
_entity_poly.pdbx_seq_one_letter_code
_entity_poly.pdbx_strand_id
1 'polypeptide(L)'
;MRIIAGGLGGRVLKTVEGEGYRPAMGRTREALFSMLAARGSLAFEALSRGAPNALLVENAAPAMRCLQENVAALGLEGRARLAKEDVLRFLKRQPPEGFDLVFMDPPYRKNLAEPALRALADRGWLAPGAFVTAEIEKDVALTPPA
;
A
#
# COMPACT_ATOMS: atom_id res chain seq x y z
N MET A 1 4.48 -2.68 -15.86
CA MET A 1 3.19 -2.09 -15.43
C MET A 1 3.18 -0.60 -15.73
N ARG A 2 2.03 0.01 -15.87
CA ARG A 2 1.91 1.43 -16.25
C ARG A 2 0.87 2.11 -15.35
N ILE A 3 1.13 3.35 -14.97
CA ILE A 3 0.15 4.20 -14.26
C ILE A 3 -0.98 4.55 -15.26
N ILE A 4 -2.24 4.35 -14.86
CA ILE A 4 -3.38 4.45 -15.76
C ILE A 4 -3.86 5.89 -15.92
N ALA A 5 -3.92 6.67 -14.85
CA ALA A 5 -4.50 8.01 -14.86
C ALA A 5 -3.83 8.98 -13.88
N GLY A 6 -4.29 10.24 -13.89
CA GLY A 6 -3.79 11.31 -13.04
C GLY A 6 -2.52 11.97 -13.60
N GLY A 7 -1.87 12.80 -12.79
CA GLY A 7 -0.70 13.60 -13.18
C GLY A 7 0.53 12.78 -13.60
N LEU A 8 0.59 11.49 -13.25
CA LEU A 8 1.65 10.56 -13.65
C LEU A 8 1.17 9.51 -14.66
N GLY A 9 -0.01 9.69 -15.23
CA GLY A 9 -0.61 8.76 -16.18
C GLY A 9 0.31 8.47 -17.38
N GLY A 10 0.32 7.23 -17.82
CA GLY A 10 1.14 6.75 -18.93
C GLY A 10 2.58 6.37 -18.56
N ARG A 11 3.09 6.73 -17.38
CA ARG A 11 4.43 6.37 -16.95
C ARG A 11 4.56 4.87 -16.67
N VAL A 12 5.69 4.31 -17.05
CA VAL A 12 6.00 2.89 -16.86
C VAL A 12 6.64 2.67 -15.51
N LEU A 13 6.14 1.68 -14.76
CA LEU A 13 6.72 1.23 -13.50
C LEU A 13 7.61 0.01 -13.73
N LYS A 14 8.77 -0.01 -13.11
CA LYS A 14 9.53 -1.25 -12.97
C LYS A 14 8.75 -2.24 -12.10
N THR A 15 8.79 -3.51 -12.45
CA THR A 15 8.11 -4.57 -11.72
C THR A 15 9.06 -5.72 -11.43
N VAL A 16 8.90 -6.34 -10.27
CA VAL A 16 9.44 -7.67 -10.01
C VAL A 16 8.49 -8.66 -10.68
N GLU A 17 8.97 -9.63 -11.43
CA GLU A 17 8.14 -10.56 -12.20
C GLU A 17 7.11 -11.30 -11.33
N GLY A 18 5.87 -11.38 -11.82
CA GLY A 18 4.72 -12.00 -11.17
C GLY A 18 3.38 -11.41 -11.68
N GLU A 19 2.29 -12.13 -11.55
CA GLU A 19 1.01 -11.90 -12.23
C GLU A 19 0.26 -10.60 -11.89
N GLY A 20 -0.62 -10.20 -12.81
CA GLY A 20 -1.27 -8.93 -12.94
C GLY A 20 -2.28 -8.53 -11.85
N TYR A 21 -2.40 -7.23 -11.65
CA TYR A 21 -3.29 -6.58 -10.69
C TYR A 21 -4.26 -5.57 -11.37
N ARG A 22 -5.50 -5.48 -10.88
CA ARG A 22 -6.51 -4.47 -11.28
C ARG A 22 -6.77 -3.49 -10.14
N PRO A 23 -6.64 -2.17 -10.32
CA PRO A 23 -6.97 -1.20 -9.28
C PRO A 23 -8.47 -0.84 -9.28
N ALA A 24 -9.06 -0.78 -8.07
CA ALA A 24 -10.33 -0.12 -7.83
C ALA A 24 -10.08 1.31 -7.32
N MET A 25 -10.84 2.29 -7.81
CA MET A 25 -10.47 3.70 -7.62
C MET A 25 -11.65 4.60 -7.26
N GLY A 26 -11.47 5.39 -6.20
CA GLY A 26 -12.23 6.57 -5.85
C GLY A 26 -11.33 7.80 -5.64
N ARG A 27 -11.88 9.00 -5.48
CA ARG A 27 -11.10 10.19 -5.09
C ARG A 27 -10.62 10.03 -3.66
N THR A 28 -9.32 9.92 -3.46
CA THR A 28 -8.69 9.94 -2.14
C THR A 28 -8.17 11.34 -1.83
N ARG A 29 -8.51 11.86 -0.66
CA ARG A 29 -8.07 13.18 -0.20
C ARG A 29 -6.80 13.15 0.62
N GLU A 30 -6.40 12.01 1.18
CA GLU A 30 -5.29 11.89 2.12
C GLU A 30 -4.45 10.64 1.90
N ALA A 31 -3.48 10.41 2.78
CA ALA A 31 -2.41 9.47 2.64
C ALA A 31 -2.84 8.01 2.36
N LEU A 32 -2.11 7.36 1.50
CA LEU A 32 -2.26 5.97 1.14
C LEU A 32 -1.24 5.11 1.90
N PHE A 33 -1.71 4.01 2.44
CA PHE A 33 -0.87 2.98 3.02
C PHE A 33 -0.91 1.71 2.17
N SER A 34 0.23 1.28 1.67
CA SER A 34 0.36 0.03 0.91
C SER A 34 1.21 -0.95 1.70
N MET A 35 0.65 -2.12 1.99
CA MET A 35 1.33 -3.24 2.61
C MET A 35 1.61 -4.33 1.59
N LEU A 36 2.86 -4.76 1.49
CA LEU A 36 3.27 -5.98 0.79
C LEU A 36 2.94 -6.05 -0.71
N ALA A 37 2.48 -4.99 -1.33
CA ALA A 37 2.39 -4.97 -2.78
C ALA A 37 3.81 -4.87 -3.33
N ALA A 38 4.38 -5.96 -3.76
CA ALA A 38 5.73 -6.06 -4.36
C ALA A 38 5.97 -5.08 -5.53
N ARG A 39 5.00 -4.24 -5.84
CA ARG A 39 4.99 -3.38 -7.02
C ARG A 39 4.68 -1.92 -6.73
N GLY A 40 4.16 -1.56 -5.57
CA GLY A 40 3.78 -0.18 -5.23
C GLY A 40 2.77 0.45 -6.18
N SER A 41 2.26 -0.30 -7.15
CA SER A 41 1.46 0.25 -8.26
C SER A 41 0.21 0.98 -7.80
N LEU A 42 -0.46 0.48 -6.78
CA LEU A 42 -1.64 1.12 -6.21
C LEU A 42 -1.30 2.42 -5.50
N ALA A 43 -0.19 2.44 -4.77
CA ALA A 43 0.31 3.65 -4.13
C ALA A 43 0.66 4.72 -5.18
N PHE A 44 1.36 4.35 -6.23
CA PHE A 44 1.72 5.27 -7.31
C PHE A 44 0.50 5.74 -8.10
N GLU A 45 -0.47 4.86 -8.33
CA GLU A 45 -1.74 5.23 -8.96
C GLU A 45 -2.52 6.23 -8.09
N ALA A 46 -2.60 6.02 -6.78
CA ALA A 46 -3.27 6.96 -5.88
C ALA A 46 -2.55 8.31 -5.82
N LEU A 47 -1.22 8.31 -5.74
CA LEU A 47 -0.42 9.56 -5.81
C LEU A 47 -0.64 10.28 -7.14
N SER A 48 -0.73 9.55 -8.24
CA SER A 48 -1.04 10.10 -9.57
C SER A 48 -2.43 10.75 -9.63
N ARG A 49 -3.38 10.21 -8.89
CA ARG A 49 -4.78 10.70 -8.84
C ARG A 49 -5.03 11.74 -7.77
N GLY A 50 -4.01 12.20 -7.07
CA GLY A 50 -4.07 13.33 -6.17
C GLY A 50 -3.98 13.02 -4.69
N ALA A 51 -3.69 11.79 -4.29
CA ALA A 51 -3.31 11.51 -2.91
C ALA A 51 -2.06 12.33 -2.57
N PRO A 52 -2.04 13.09 -1.48
CA PRO A 52 -0.90 13.95 -1.15
C PRO A 52 0.33 13.15 -0.78
N ASN A 53 0.17 12.07 -0.04
CA ASN A 53 1.26 11.23 0.45
C ASN A 53 0.91 9.75 0.38
N ALA A 54 1.94 8.92 0.31
CA ALA A 54 1.83 7.47 0.46
C ALA A 54 2.92 6.93 1.38
N LEU A 55 2.57 5.92 2.15
CA LEU A 55 3.51 5.15 2.95
C LEU A 55 3.51 3.70 2.46
N LEU A 56 4.67 3.21 2.04
CA LEU A 56 4.86 1.86 1.55
C LEU A 56 5.74 1.08 2.51
N VAL A 57 5.20 -0.01 3.03
CA VAL A 57 5.93 -0.90 3.95
C VAL A 57 6.24 -2.20 3.23
N GLU A 58 7.51 -2.54 3.12
CA GLU A 58 7.98 -3.72 2.41
C GLU A 58 9.21 -4.29 3.10
N ASN A 59 9.24 -5.59 3.27
CA ASN A 59 10.34 -6.30 3.93
C ASN A 59 11.37 -6.86 2.95
N ALA A 60 10.95 -7.27 1.76
CA ALA A 60 11.81 -7.90 0.77
C ALA A 60 12.76 -6.90 0.11
N ALA A 61 14.06 -7.16 0.18
CA ALA A 61 15.08 -6.25 -0.38
C ALA A 61 14.95 -6.01 -1.89
N PRO A 62 14.65 -7.02 -2.74
CA PRO A 62 14.44 -6.79 -4.17
C PRO A 62 13.23 -5.89 -4.46
N ALA A 63 12.12 -6.10 -3.75
CA ALA A 63 10.91 -5.28 -3.88
C ALA A 63 11.17 -3.84 -3.41
N MET A 64 11.86 -3.65 -2.30
CA MET A 64 12.23 -2.33 -1.80
C MET A 64 13.11 -1.56 -2.80
N ARG A 65 14.08 -2.21 -3.42
CA ARG A 65 14.89 -1.58 -4.48
C ARG A 65 14.04 -1.13 -5.67
N CYS A 66 13.11 -1.98 -6.09
CA CYS A 66 12.17 -1.64 -7.17
C CYS A 66 11.30 -0.42 -6.81
N LEU A 67 10.80 -0.34 -5.57
CA LEU A 67 10.05 0.81 -5.07
C LEU A 67 10.91 2.09 -5.07
N GLN A 68 12.14 2.03 -4.58
CA GLN A 68 13.07 3.16 -4.57
C GLN A 68 13.35 3.69 -5.98
N GLU A 69 13.58 2.80 -6.94
CA GLU A 69 13.81 3.18 -8.33
C GLU A 69 12.56 3.84 -8.95
N ASN A 70 11.37 3.33 -8.66
CA ASN A 70 10.12 3.93 -9.14
C ASN A 70 9.85 5.30 -8.50
N VAL A 71 10.08 5.45 -7.20
CA VAL A 71 9.96 6.74 -6.51
C VAL A 71 10.86 7.78 -7.16
N ALA A 72 12.13 7.44 -7.39
CA ALA A 72 13.09 8.33 -8.05
C ALA A 72 12.69 8.66 -9.50
N ALA A 73 12.31 7.65 -10.28
CA ALA A 73 11.92 7.83 -11.68
C ALA A 73 10.66 8.68 -11.86
N LEU A 74 9.76 8.66 -10.88
CA LEU A 74 8.51 9.42 -10.88
C LEU A 74 8.63 10.79 -10.18
N GLY A 75 9.76 11.09 -9.54
CA GLY A 75 9.95 12.33 -8.79
C GLY A 75 9.06 12.42 -7.54
N LEU A 76 8.87 11.31 -6.83
CA LEU A 76 7.95 11.20 -5.71
C LEU A 76 8.62 11.18 -4.33
N GLU A 77 9.90 11.54 -4.22
CA GLU A 77 10.69 11.47 -2.99
C GLU A 77 10.06 12.26 -1.82
N GLY A 78 9.37 13.34 -2.12
CA GLY A 78 8.68 14.16 -1.12
C GLY A 78 7.27 13.67 -0.75
N ARG A 79 6.72 12.70 -1.50
CA ARG A 79 5.33 12.24 -1.35
C ARG A 79 5.21 10.74 -1.05
N ALA A 80 6.19 9.95 -1.43
CA ALA A 80 6.23 8.51 -1.17
C ALA A 80 7.29 8.19 -0.10
N ARG A 81 6.84 7.71 1.05
CA ARG A 81 7.72 7.26 2.14
C ARG A 81 7.84 5.74 2.07
N LEU A 82 9.06 5.25 2.14
CA LEU A 82 9.37 3.84 2.10
C LEU A 82 9.88 3.36 3.47
N ALA A 83 9.30 2.30 4.00
CA ALA A 83 9.73 1.64 5.22
C ALA A 83 10.12 0.19 4.93
N LYS A 84 11.41 -0.12 5.05
CA LYS A 84 11.92 -1.48 4.91
C LYS A 84 11.82 -2.20 6.24
N GLU A 85 10.68 -2.77 6.52
CA GLU A 85 10.40 -3.43 7.80
C GLU A 85 9.29 -4.48 7.64
N ASP A 86 9.26 -5.45 8.55
CA ASP A 86 8.12 -6.34 8.72
C ASP A 86 6.87 -5.53 9.09
N VAL A 87 5.77 -5.79 8.40
CA VAL A 87 4.55 -5.00 8.55
C VAL A 87 3.93 -5.09 9.93
N LEU A 88 3.87 -6.26 10.54
CA LEU A 88 3.28 -6.40 11.87
C LEU A 88 4.11 -5.68 12.93
N ARG A 89 5.43 -5.67 12.76
CA ARG A 89 6.34 -4.89 13.59
C ARG A 89 6.15 -3.39 13.38
N PHE A 90 6.03 -2.96 12.12
CA PHE A 90 5.78 -1.56 11.77
C PHE A 90 4.48 -1.04 12.37
N LEU A 91 3.40 -1.81 12.28
CA LEU A 91 2.07 -1.45 12.77
C LEU A 91 1.95 -1.40 14.31
N LYS A 92 2.95 -1.86 15.05
CA LYS A 92 2.99 -1.66 16.51
C LYS A 92 3.20 -0.20 16.90
N ARG A 93 3.67 0.63 16.00
CA ARG A 93 3.83 2.07 16.20
C ARG A 93 2.47 2.76 16.14
N GLN A 94 2.42 3.98 16.69
CA GLN A 94 1.29 4.88 16.47
C GLN A 94 1.64 5.84 15.31
N PRO A 95 0.79 5.98 14.31
CA PRO A 95 0.98 6.96 13.26
C PRO A 95 0.68 8.37 13.80
N PRO A 96 1.26 9.42 13.20
CA PRO A 96 0.91 10.80 13.54
C PRO A 96 -0.54 11.15 13.16
N GLU A 97 -1.07 10.48 12.13
CA GLU A 97 -2.45 10.61 11.65
C GLU A 97 -2.91 9.30 11.00
N GLY A 98 -4.21 9.09 10.90
CA GLY A 98 -4.77 7.92 10.23
C GLY A 98 -4.77 8.06 8.71
N PHE A 99 -4.82 6.94 8.01
CA PHE A 99 -4.88 6.87 6.56
C PHE A 99 -6.31 6.63 6.08
N ASP A 100 -6.71 7.29 4.98
CA ASP A 100 -8.04 7.12 4.39
C ASP A 100 -8.16 5.90 3.52
N LEU A 101 -7.05 5.43 2.97
CA LEU A 101 -7.00 4.31 2.05
C LEU A 101 -5.83 3.40 2.35
N VAL A 102 -6.13 2.14 2.57
CA VAL A 102 -5.13 1.10 2.87
C VAL A 102 -5.28 -0.04 1.88
N PHE A 103 -4.17 -0.42 1.26
CA PHE A 103 -4.07 -1.62 0.44
C PHE A 103 -3.22 -2.65 1.16
N MET A 104 -3.73 -3.87 1.25
CA MET A 104 -3.03 -5.02 1.83
C MET A 104 -2.97 -6.14 0.80
N ASP A 105 -1.78 -6.61 0.50
CA ASP A 105 -1.53 -7.77 -0.34
C ASP A 105 -0.52 -8.70 0.38
N PRO A 106 -0.96 -9.36 1.48
CA PRO A 106 -0.10 -10.23 2.25
C PRO A 106 0.27 -11.49 1.46
N PRO A 107 1.50 -12.02 1.63
CA PRO A 107 1.89 -13.26 0.99
C PRO A 107 0.98 -14.41 1.44
N TYR A 108 0.62 -15.28 0.50
CA TYR A 108 -0.22 -16.43 0.72
C TYR A 108 0.32 -17.36 1.82
N ARG A 109 -0.57 -18.01 2.57
CA ARG A 109 -0.29 -19.04 3.60
C ARG A 109 0.48 -18.55 4.84
N LYS A 110 0.58 -17.23 5.06
CA LYS A 110 1.25 -16.68 6.27
C LYS A 110 0.28 -16.11 7.31
N ASN A 111 -1.02 -16.15 7.06
CA ASN A 111 -2.06 -15.64 7.98
C ASN A 111 -1.78 -14.23 8.51
N LEU A 112 -1.23 -13.35 7.67
CA LEU A 112 -0.83 -12.00 8.07
C LEU A 112 -1.98 -10.99 7.96
N ALA A 113 -3.01 -11.26 7.16
CA ALA A 113 -4.06 -10.31 6.87
C ALA A 113 -4.87 -9.93 8.11
N GLU A 114 -5.32 -10.90 8.91
CA GLU A 114 -6.14 -10.62 10.09
C GLU A 114 -5.36 -9.89 11.20
N PRO A 115 -4.15 -10.31 11.61
CA PRO A 115 -3.36 -9.56 12.58
C PRO A 115 -3.03 -8.13 12.12
N ALA A 116 -2.76 -7.93 10.84
CA ALA A 116 -2.50 -6.62 10.29
C ALA A 116 -3.76 -5.73 10.31
N LEU A 117 -4.91 -6.28 9.93
CA LEU A 117 -6.18 -5.55 9.94
C LEU A 117 -6.55 -5.12 11.37
N ARG A 118 -6.37 -5.99 12.37
CA ARG A 118 -6.56 -5.65 13.78
C ARG A 118 -5.62 -4.54 14.22
N ALA A 119 -4.32 -4.64 13.90
CA ALA A 119 -3.34 -3.62 14.25
C ALA A 119 -3.66 -2.26 13.61
N LEU A 120 -4.12 -2.24 12.36
CA LEU A 120 -4.58 -1.03 11.68
C LEU A 120 -5.73 -0.36 12.44
N ALA A 121 -6.74 -1.15 12.84
CA ALA A 121 -7.90 -0.64 13.55
C ALA A 121 -7.56 -0.17 14.97
N ASP A 122 -6.80 -0.97 15.73
CA ASP A 122 -6.57 -0.74 17.17
C ASP A 122 -5.52 0.34 17.46
N ARG A 123 -4.67 0.67 16.51
CA ARG A 123 -3.51 1.55 16.70
C ARG A 123 -3.63 2.94 16.08
N GLY A 124 -4.81 3.29 15.56
CA GLY A 124 -5.04 4.62 14.99
C GLY A 124 -4.48 4.80 13.57
N TRP A 125 -4.20 3.71 12.86
CA TRP A 125 -3.74 3.75 11.47
C TRP A 125 -4.84 4.12 10.47
N LEU A 126 -6.11 3.95 10.85
CA LEU A 126 -7.26 4.24 10.01
C LEU A 126 -7.91 5.57 10.41
N ALA A 127 -8.08 6.46 9.45
CA ALA A 127 -8.90 7.66 9.61
C ALA A 127 -10.38 7.27 9.69
N PRO A 128 -11.25 8.12 10.28
CA PRO A 128 -12.69 7.88 10.25
C PRO A 128 -13.22 7.73 8.82
N GLY A 129 -13.92 6.63 8.55
CA GLY A 129 -14.42 6.32 7.21
C GLY A 129 -13.39 5.80 6.21
N ALA A 130 -12.23 5.37 6.68
CA ALA A 130 -11.18 4.80 5.84
C ALA A 130 -11.64 3.53 5.10
N PHE A 131 -11.12 3.37 3.89
CA PHE A 131 -11.28 2.16 3.10
C PHE A 131 -10.06 1.26 3.22
N VAL A 132 -10.28 -0.01 3.52
CA VAL A 132 -9.24 -1.03 3.54
C VAL A 132 -9.54 -2.06 2.47
N THR A 133 -8.62 -2.26 1.56
CA THR A 133 -8.69 -3.32 0.55
C THR A 133 -7.63 -4.36 0.87
N ALA A 134 -8.05 -5.61 1.05
CA ALA A 134 -7.16 -6.73 1.28
C ALA A 134 -7.31 -7.76 0.16
N GLU A 135 -6.21 -8.12 -0.47
CA GLU A 135 -6.15 -9.28 -1.36
C GLU A 135 -5.80 -10.50 -0.51
N ILE A 136 -6.70 -11.48 -0.47
CA ILE A 136 -6.56 -12.69 0.34
C ILE A 136 -6.80 -13.94 -0.49
N GLU A 137 -6.35 -15.06 0.01
CA GLU A 137 -6.65 -16.36 -0.60
C GLU A 137 -8.16 -16.65 -0.59
N LYS A 138 -8.63 -17.35 -1.61
CA LYS A 138 -10.05 -17.65 -1.82
C LYS A 138 -10.73 -18.36 -0.63
N ASP A 139 -9.97 -19.15 0.11
CA ASP A 139 -10.46 -19.97 1.22
C ASP A 139 -10.22 -19.35 2.61
N VAL A 140 -9.74 -18.11 2.67
CA VAL A 140 -9.50 -17.37 3.91
C VAL A 140 -10.66 -16.46 4.22
N ALA A 141 -11.31 -16.67 5.38
CA ALA A 141 -12.30 -15.75 5.92
C ALA A 141 -11.60 -14.69 6.78
N LEU A 142 -11.83 -13.41 6.49
CA LEU A 142 -11.42 -12.31 7.35
C LEU A 142 -12.59 -11.90 8.23
N THR A 143 -12.34 -11.75 9.53
CA THR A 143 -13.28 -11.11 10.44
C THR A 143 -12.89 -9.64 10.57
N PRO A 144 -13.69 -8.68 10.04
CA PRO A 144 -13.43 -7.28 10.23
C PRO A 144 -13.39 -6.94 11.72
N PRO A 145 -12.46 -6.10 12.18
CA PRO A 145 -12.51 -5.56 13.54
C PRO A 145 -13.79 -4.73 13.71
N ALA A 146 -14.33 -4.79 14.90
CA ALA A 146 -15.51 -4.03 15.28
C ALA A 146 -15.28 -2.51 15.21
#